data_8670bb6662eddf224823bf2b2fbcde51
#
_entry.id   8670bb6662eddf224823bf2b2fbcde51
#
_cell.length_a   1.000
_cell.length_b   1.000
_cell.length_c   1.000
_cell.angle_alpha   90.00
_cell.angle_beta   90.00
_cell.angle_gamma   90.00
#
_symmetry.space_group_name_H-M   'P 1'
#
loop_
_entity.id
_entity.type
_entity.pdbx_description
1 polymer ?
#
loop_
_entity_poly.entity_id
_entity_poly.type
_entity_poly.pdbx_seq_one_letter_code
_entity_poly.pdbx_strand_id
1 'polypeptide(L)'
;YEGDPAAISRGEVISCYPVIKVLTNYRVAHELYKLNVPLIPRMMTEMAHSETGIDIHPGAHIGHHFTIDHGTGVVIGATCVIGNHVKLYQGVTLGAKSFPLDTDGKPIKGIPRHPIIKDNVIIYANATILGRVTIGEGCIVGANMWVTDDMQPQTKKIRKD
;
A
#
# COMPACT_ATOMS: atom_id res chain seq x y z
N TYR A 1 9.59 -1.46 15.06
CA TYR A 1 10.03 -1.18 16.43
C TYR A 1 10.76 0.16 16.51
N GLU A 2 11.86 0.35 15.76
CA GLU A 2 12.70 1.56 15.87
C GLU A 2 12.01 2.87 15.48
N GLY A 3 11.00 2.81 14.62
CA GLY A 3 10.24 3.98 14.16
C GLY A 3 8.87 4.16 14.84
N ASP A 4 8.57 3.35 15.86
CA ASP A 4 7.30 3.40 16.60
C ASP A 4 7.54 3.71 18.09
N PRO A 5 7.22 4.94 18.55
CA PRO A 5 7.42 5.32 19.93
C PRO A 5 6.53 4.56 20.93
N ALA A 6 5.45 3.91 20.47
CA ALA A 6 4.55 3.13 21.31
C ALA A 6 5.04 1.69 21.55
N ALA A 7 5.94 1.18 20.72
CA ALA A 7 6.42 -0.20 20.80
C ALA A 7 7.42 -0.37 21.95
N ILE A 8 7.10 -1.22 22.92
CA ILE A 8 7.94 -1.50 24.09
C ILE A 8 9.06 -2.49 23.76
N SER A 9 8.78 -3.47 22.87
CA SER A 9 9.76 -4.49 22.49
C SER A 9 9.54 -5.01 21.06
N ARG A 10 10.58 -5.62 20.48
CA ARG A 10 10.45 -6.33 19.19
C ARG A 10 9.49 -7.52 19.29
N GLY A 11 9.45 -8.20 20.44
CA GLY A 11 8.54 -9.31 20.69
C GLY A 11 7.08 -8.87 20.63
N GLU A 12 6.76 -7.71 21.22
CA GLU A 12 5.43 -7.12 21.15
C GLU A 12 5.01 -6.83 19.70
N VAL A 13 5.86 -6.18 18.91
CA VAL A 13 5.57 -5.90 17.50
C VAL A 13 5.30 -7.19 16.72
N ILE A 14 6.14 -8.22 16.90
CA ILE A 14 6.01 -9.49 16.17
C ILE A 14 4.72 -10.23 16.57
N SER A 15 4.35 -10.20 17.83
CA SER A 15 3.26 -11.03 18.37
C SER A 15 1.89 -10.34 18.35
N CYS A 16 1.87 -9.00 18.39
CA CYS A 16 0.63 -8.25 18.61
C CYS A 16 0.22 -7.38 17.42
N TYR A 17 1.16 -6.93 16.56
CA TYR A 17 0.83 -6.00 15.50
C TYR A 17 0.19 -6.71 14.29
N PRO A 18 -1.00 -6.30 13.84
CA PRO A 18 -1.69 -6.95 12.73
C PRO A 18 -0.91 -6.85 11.40
N VAL A 19 -0.06 -5.84 11.26
CA VAL A 19 0.78 -5.66 10.07
C VAL A 19 1.72 -6.84 9.82
N ILE A 20 2.24 -7.48 10.87
CA ILE A 20 3.13 -8.65 10.72
C ILE A 20 2.40 -9.79 10.04
N LYS A 21 1.17 -10.07 10.47
CA LYS A 21 0.33 -11.12 9.86
C LYS A 21 0.03 -10.81 8.40
N VAL A 22 -0.42 -9.61 8.10
CA VAL A 22 -0.80 -9.26 6.73
C VAL A 22 0.41 -9.23 5.79
N LEU A 23 1.55 -8.71 6.23
CA LEU A 23 2.76 -8.70 5.40
C LEU A 23 3.32 -10.10 5.17
N THR A 24 3.28 -10.98 6.17
CA THR A 24 3.70 -12.38 6.00
C THR A 24 2.83 -13.08 4.95
N ASN A 25 1.50 -12.97 5.06
CA ASN A 25 0.58 -13.52 4.06
C ASN A 25 0.82 -12.92 2.68
N TYR A 26 0.95 -11.59 2.58
CA TYR A 26 1.21 -10.91 1.33
C TYR A 26 2.52 -11.39 0.68
N ARG A 27 3.64 -11.49 1.42
CA ARG A 27 4.94 -11.92 0.86
C ARG A 27 4.86 -13.32 0.25
N VAL A 28 4.22 -14.26 0.94
CA VAL A 28 4.03 -15.63 0.41
C VAL A 28 3.08 -15.62 -0.80
N ALA A 29 1.95 -14.92 -0.70
CA ALA A 29 0.98 -14.79 -1.78
C ALA A 29 1.58 -14.12 -3.02
N HIS A 30 2.46 -13.12 -2.85
CA HIS A 30 3.16 -12.45 -3.94
C HIS A 30 4.07 -13.40 -4.72
N GLU A 31 4.84 -14.25 -4.03
CA GLU A 31 5.68 -15.25 -4.72
C GLU A 31 4.84 -16.29 -5.46
N LEU A 32 3.75 -16.78 -4.88
CA LEU A 32 2.82 -17.67 -5.57
C LEU A 32 2.15 -16.98 -6.77
N TYR A 33 1.82 -15.69 -6.65
CA TYR A 33 1.27 -14.89 -7.74
C TYR A 33 2.25 -14.78 -8.92
N LYS A 34 3.54 -14.55 -8.66
CA LYS A 34 4.61 -14.52 -9.68
C LYS A 34 4.78 -15.87 -10.38
N LEU A 35 4.52 -16.97 -9.69
CA LEU A 35 4.53 -18.32 -10.23
C LEU A 35 3.23 -18.66 -11.00
N ASN A 36 2.32 -17.68 -11.18
CA ASN A 36 1.03 -17.84 -11.84
C ASN A 36 0.12 -18.91 -11.19
N VAL A 37 0.26 -19.13 -9.88
CA VAL A 37 -0.67 -20.01 -9.14
C VAL A 37 -2.05 -19.34 -9.13
N PRO A 38 -3.10 -20.02 -9.63
CA PRO A 38 -4.43 -19.42 -9.68
C PRO A 38 -5.09 -19.42 -8.30
N LEU A 39 -5.93 -18.41 -8.02
CA LEU A 39 -6.82 -18.25 -6.87
C LEU A 39 -6.12 -18.19 -5.51
N ILE A 40 -5.23 -19.13 -5.18
CA ILE A 40 -4.60 -19.26 -3.85
C ILE A 40 -3.96 -17.95 -3.36
N PRO A 41 -3.16 -17.20 -4.17
CA PRO A 41 -2.60 -15.93 -3.72
C PRO A 41 -3.67 -14.94 -3.27
N ARG A 42 -4.75 -14.85 -4.04
CA ARG A 42 -5.86 -13.93 -3.69
C ARG A 42 -6.61 -14.40 -2.45
N MET A 43 -6.88 -15.69 -2.31
CA MET A 43 -7.52 -16.23 -1.11
C MET A 43 -6.70 -15.93 0.15
N MET A 44 -5.38 -16.10 0.10
CA MET A 44 -4.49 -15.79 1.22
C MET A 44 -4.56 -14.32 1.62
N THR A 45 -4.52 -13.40 0.66
CA THR A 45 -4.60 -11.95 0.98
C THR A 45 -5.98 -11.55 1.47
N GLU A 46 -7.08 -12.13 0.97
CA GLU A 46 -8.43 -11.88 1.47
C GLU A 46 -8.64 -12.42 2.90
N MET A 47 -8.05 -13.56 3.25
CA MET A 47 -8.08 -14.05 4.62
C MET A 47 -7.37 -13.06 5.57
N ALA A 48 -6.19 -12.57 5.21
CA ALA A 48 -5.48 -11.58 5.99
C ALA A 48 -6.26 -10.26 6.08
N HIS A 49 -6.89 -9.81 4.98
CA HIS A 49 -7.76 -8.64 4.94
C HIS A 49 -8.95 -8.77 5.89
N SER A 50 -9.66 -9.91 5.86
CA SER A 50 -10.82 -10.14 6.74
C SER A 50 -10.50 -10.09 8.23
N GLU A 51 -9.27 -10.45 8.61
CA GLU A 51 -8.83 -10.48 10.00
C GLU A 51 -8.23 -9.15 10.49
N THR A 52 -7.62 -8.37 9.58
CA THR A 52 -6.83 -7.19 9.95
C THR A 52 -7.44 -5.87 9.47
N GLY A 53 -8.37 -5.91 8.52
CA GLY A 53 -8.87 -4.73 7.82
C GLY A 53 -7.84 -4.07 6.89
N ILE A 54 -6.74 -4.78 6.54
CA ILE A 54 -5.67 -4.30 5.64
C ILE A 54 -5.74 -5.08 4.33
N ASP A 55 -6.10 -4.43 3.24
CA ASP A 55 -6.22 -5.04 1.91
C ASP A 55 -4.95 -4.80 1.09
N ILE A 56 -4.15 -5.84 0.85
CA ILE A 56 -2.98 -5.80 -0.03
C ILE A 56 -3.16 -6.83 -1.13
N HIS A 57 -3.29 -6.35 -2.37
CA HIS A 57 -3.37 -7.24 -3.52
C HIS A 57 -2.05 -8.00 -3.75
N PRO A 58 -2.05 -9.33 -4.02
CA PRO A 58 -0.81 -10.10 -4.17
C PRO A 58 0.04 -9.67 -5.38
N GLY A 59 -0.54 -8.99 -6.36
CA GLY A 59 0.18 -8.42 -7.50
C GLY A 59 0.92 -7.11 -7.22
N ALA A 60 0.69 -6.46 -6.09
CA ALA A 60 1.44 -5.28 -5.71
C ALA A 60 2.93 -5.62 -5.52
N HIS A 61 3.82 -4.69 -5.86
CA HIS A 61 5.25 -4.83 -5.59
C HIS A 61 5.63 -3.94 -4.41
N ILE A 62 6.14 -4.51 -3.33
CA ILE A 62 6.51 -3.80 -2.10
C ILE A 62 7.95 -4.12 -1.74
N GLY A 63 8.79 -3.08 -1.62
CA GLY A 63 10.20 -3.18 -1.25
C GLY A 63 10.44 -3.62 0.19
N HIS A 64 11.67 -3.42 0.67
CA HIS A 64 12.11 -3.79 2.00
C HIS A 64 11.79 -2.71 3.04
N HIS A 65 11.77 -3.09 4.32
CA HIS A 65 11.54 -2.17 5.45
C HIS A 65 10.22 -1.37 5.34
N PHE A 66 9.24 -1.94 4.65
CA PHE A 66 7.91 -1.37 4.56
C PHE A 66 7.15 -1.56 5.87
N THR A 67 6.48 -0.53 6.34
CA THR A 67 5.69 -0.59 7.57
C THR A 67 4.30 0.01 7.38
N ILE A 68 3.33 -0.54 8.11
CA ILE A 68 1.99 0.03 8.27
C ILE A 68 1.76 0.20 9.77
N ASP A 69 1.40 1.40 10.18
CA ASP A 69 1.06 1.72 11.55
C ASP A 69 -0.47 1.70 11.71
N HIS A 70 -0.97 1.02 12.76
CA HIS A 70 -2.37 0.66 12.96
C HIS A 70 -2.94 -0.20 11.82
N GLY A 71 -3.20 0.39 10.68
CA GLY A 71 -3.41 -0.28 9.40
C GLY A 71 -4.86 -0.45 8.97
N THR A 72 -5.84 -0.45 9.86
CA THR A 72 -7.26 -0.62 9.49
C THR A 72 -7.66 0.29 8.35
N GLY A 73 -8.24 -0.28 7.29
CA GLY A 73 -8.71 0.47 6.13
C GLY A 73 -7.62 0.84 5.11
N VAL A 74 -6.39 0.34 5.26
CA VAL A 74 -5.36 0.46 4.22
C VAL A 74 -5.74 -0.39 3.02
N VAL A 75 -5.64 0.19 1.81
CA VAL A 75 -5.87 -0.51 0.54
C VAL A 75 -4.68 -0.30 -0.39
N ILE A 76 -4.07 -1.38 -0.85
CA ILE A 76 -2.95 -1.38 -1.81
C ILE A 76 -3.35 -2.17 -3.05
N GLY A 77 -3.57 -1.47 -4.16
CA GLY A 77 -4.06 -2.05 -5.42
C GLY A 77 -3.01 -2.86 -6.18
N ALA A 78 -3.50 -3.71 -7.09
CA ALA A 78 -2.76 -4.75 -7.79
C ALA A 78 -1.47 -4.33 -8.50
N THR A 79 -1.42 -3.13 -9.05
CA THR A 79 -0.28 -2.63 -9.82
C THR A 79 0.51 -1.54 -9.11
N CYS A 80 0.33 -1.41 -7.78
CA CYS A 80 1.17 -0.54 -6.96
C CYS A 80 2.63 -1.01 -7.02
N VAL A 81 3.52 -0.01 -7.05
CA VAL A 81 4.96 -0.22 -6.87
C VAL A 81 5.39 0.63 -5.70
N ILE A 82 5.86 -0.01 -4.63
CA ILE A 82 6.25 0.64 -3.39
C ILE A 82 7.73 0.32 -3.14
N GLY A 83 8.52 1.36 -2.96
CA GLY A 83 9.95 1.29 -2.69
C GLY A 83 10.29 0.82 -1.29
N ASN A 84 11.52 1.10 -0.87
CA ASN A 84 12.05 0.73 0.43
C ASN A 84 11.76 1.79 1.49
N HIS A 85 11.70 1.38 2.76
CA HIS A 85 11.52 2.28 3.91
C HIS A 85 10.27 3.18 3.82
N VAL A 86 9.22 2.69 3.16
CA VAL A 86 7.94 3.41 3.07
C VAL A 86 7.11 3.13 4.31
N LYS A 87 6.52 4.18 4.89
CA LYS A 87 5.61 4.07 6.04
C LYS A 87 4.21 4.55 5.67
N LEU A 88 3.19 3.71 5.92
CA LEU A 88 1.78 4.05 5.79
C LEU A 88 1.11 4.07 7.17
N TYR A 89 0.09 4.91 7.30
CA TYR A 89 -0.82 4.90 8.43
C TYR A 89 -2.19 4.35 8.04
N GLN A 90 -3.07 4.17 9.02
CA GLN A 90 -4.43 3.63 8.81
C GLN A 90 -5.21 4.42 7.76
N GLY A 91 -6.11 3.74 7.05
CA GLY A 91 -7.02 4.32 6.07
C GLY A 91 -6.38 4.83 4.77
N VAL A 92 -5.08 4.63 4.58
CA VAL A 92 -4.40 5.03 3.34
C VAL A 92 -4.90 4.18 2.17
N THR A 93 -5.28 4.85 1.08
CA THR A 93 -5.69 4.18 -0.17
C THR A 93 -4.70 4.47 -1.29
N LEU A 94 -4.10 3.41 -1.85
CA LEU A 94 -3.31 3.43 -3.08
C LEU A 94 -4.13 2.77 -4.20
N GLY A 95 -4.98 3.56 -4.86
CA GLY A 95 -6.05 3.10 -5.73
C GLY A 95 -5.89 3.51 -7.20
N ALA A 96 -6.82 3.05 -8.03
CA ALA A 96 -6.99 3.52 -9.40
C ALA A 96 -7.87 4.78 -9.44
N LYS A 97 -7.54 5.73 -10.34
CA LYS A 97 -8.34 6.95 -10.54
C LYS A 97 -9.52 6.71 -11.51
N SER A 98 -9.28 5.88 -12.52
CA SER A 98 -10.26 5.58 -13.56
C SER A 98 -9.97 4.21 -14.18
N PHE A 99 -10.94 3.71 -14.92
CA PHE A 99 -10.84 2.45 -15.65
C PHE A 99 -11.08 2.74 -17.13
N PRO A 100 -10.04 2.64 -18.00
CA PRO A 100 -10.23 2.68 -19.44
C PRO A 100 -11.16 1.57 -19.87
N LEU A 101 -12.06 1.90 -20.80
CA LEU A 101 -13.04 0.96 -21.33
C LEU A 101 -12.59 0.52 -22.73
N ASP A 102 -12.89 -0.73 -23.10
CA ASP A 102 -12.77 -1.24 -24.46
C ASP A 102 -13.93 -0.75 -25.35
N THR A 103 -13.95 -1.20 -26.59
CA THR A 103 -14.98 -0.88 -27.59
C THR A 103 -16.39 -1.32 -27.16
N ASP A 104 -16.48 -2.32 -26.27
CA ASP A 104 -17.74 -2.85 -25.74
C ASP A 104 -18.17 -2.18 -24.42
N GLY A 105 -17.44 -1.15 -23.96
CA GLY A 105 -17.71 -0.46 -22.71
C GLY A 105 -17.28 -1.24 -21.46
N LYS A 106 -16.44 -2.28 -21.59
CA LYS A 106 -15.94 -3.08 -20.47
C LYS A 106 -14.59 -2.59 -20.00
N PRO A 107 -14.28 -2.62 -18.67
CA PRO A 107 -12.98 -2.22 -18.15
C PRO A 107 -11.83 -3.07 -18.73
N ILE A 108 -10.81 -2.40 -19.29
CA ILE A 108 -9.58 -3.05 -19.73
C ILE A 108 -8.82 -3.57 -18.53
N LYS A 109 -8.57 -4.87 -18.47
CA LYS A 109 -7.90 -5.55 -17.36
C LYS A 109 -6.38 -5.60 -17.56
N GLY A 110 -5.64 -5.79 -16.45
CA GLY A 110 -4.20 -6.07 -16.47
C GLY A 110 -3.29 -4.86 -16.72
N ILE A 111 -3.82 -3.67 -16.93
CA ILE A 111 -3.00 -2.46 -17.15
C ILE A 111 -2.55 -1.82 -15.83
N PRO A 112 -1.33 -1.24 -15.79
CA PRO A 112 -0.87 -0.47 -14.65
C PRO A 112 -1.77 0.77 -14.42
N ARG A 113 -2.39 0.85 -13.23
CA ARG A 113 -3.33 1.93 -12.89
C ARG A 113 -3.23 2.43 -11.46
N HIS A 114 -2.32 1.86 -10.66
CA HIS A 114 -2.12 2.22 -9.25
C HIS A 114 -0.81 2.98 -9.06
N PRO A 115 -0.65 3.72 -7.95
CA PRO A 115 0.49 4.59 -7.70
C PRO A 115 1.85 3.89 -7.67
N ILE A 116 2.89 4.70 -7.94
CA ILE A 116 4.30 4.37 -7.70
C ILE A 116 4.76 5.21 -6.52
N ILE A 117 5.14 4.57 -5.44
CA ILE A 117 5.68 5.21 -4.24
C ILE A 117 7.17 4.91 -4.18
N LYS A 118 8.00 5.95 -4.20
CA LYS A 118 9.46 5.82 -4.14
C LYS A 118 9.95 5.58 -2.72
N ASP A 119 11.26 5.43 -2.54
CA ASP A 119 11.87 5.13 -1.25
C ASP A 119 11.65 6.26 -0.21
N ASN A 120 11.66 5.90 1.06
CA ASN A 120 11.60 6.83 2.20
C ASN A 120 10.35 7.73 2.26
N VAL A 121 9.25 7.34 1.60
CA VAL A 121 7.99 8.09 1.61
C VAL A 121 7.20 7.77 2.87
N ILE A 122 6.58 8.81 3.44
CA ILE A 122 5.64 8.68 4.57
C ILE A 122 4.26 9.16 4.13
N ILE A 123 3.23 8.32 4.31
CA ILE A 123 1.85 8.64 3.96
C ILE A 123 0.99 8.52 5.22
N TYR A 124 0.49 9.67 5.68
CA TYR A 124 -0.30 9.76 6.90
C TYR A 124 -1.76 9.33 6.71
N ALA A 125 -2.44 9.18 7.83
CA ALA A 125 -3.77 8.59 7.96
C ALA A 125 -4.79 9.13 6.95
N ASN A 126 -5.58 8.21 6.38
CA ASN A 126 -6.68 8.50 5.46
C ASN A 126 -6.30 9.26 4.18
N ALA A 127 -5.01 9.36 3.86
CA ALA A 127 -4.62 9.92 2.58
C ALA A 127 -5.02 8.98 1.44
N THR A 128 -5.53 9.56 0.35
CA THR A 128 -5.97 8.82 -0.84
C THR A 128 -5.13 9.22 -2.03
N ILE A 129 -4.39 8.28 -2.62
CA ILE A 129 -3.54 8.48 -3.79
C ILE A 129 -4.09 7.63 -4.93
N LEU A 130 -4.51 8.26 -6.01
CA LEU A 130 -5.20 7.59 -7.10
C LEU A 130 -4.53 7.79 -8.45
N GLY A 131 -4.51 6.70 -9.22
CA GLY A 131 -3.99 6.70 -10.58
C GLY A 131 -2.52 6.27 -10.66
N ARG A 132 -1.98 6.22 -11.88
CA ARG A 132 -0.59 5.86 -12.12
C ARG A 132 0.34 7.06 -11.90
N VAL A 133 0.25 7.65 -10.73
CA VAL A 133 1.06 8.79 -10.30
C VAL A 133 2.29 8.33 -9.53
N THR A 134 3.35 9.13 -9.56
CA THR A 134 4.60 8.86 -8.84
C THR A 134 4.73 9.81 -7.65
N ILE A 135 4.86 9.24 -6.46
CA ILE A 135 5.25 9.98 -5.26
C ILE A 135 6.76 9.83 -5.11
N GLY A 136 7.47 10.94 -5.30
CA GLY A 136 8.94 10.99 -5.31
C GLY A 136 9.57 10.58 -3.98
N GLU A 137 10.86 10.24 -4.02
CA GLU A 137 11.62 9.81 -2.85
C GLU A 137 11.57 10.86 -1.73
N GLY A 138 11.42 10.39 -0.48
CA GLY A 138 11.42 11.22 0.71
C GLY A 138 10.22 12.18 0.82
N CYS A 139 9.18 12.00 0.00
CA CYS A 139 7.97 12.79 0.10
C CYS A 139 7.18 12.49 1.38
N ILE A 140 6.44 13.49 1.84
CA ILE A 140 5.48 13.37 2.93
C ILE A 140 4.09 13.74 2.42
N VAL A 141 3.15 12.79 2.52
CA VAL A 141 1.72 13.03 2.26
C VAL A 141 1.00 13.12 3.59
N GLY A 142 0.46 14.29 3.90
CA GLY A 142 -0.27 14.55 5.15
C GLY A 142 -1.59 13.79 5.25
N ALA A 143 -2.16 13.77 6.45
CA ALA A 143 -3.43 13.09 6.70
C ALA A 143 -4.59 13.72 5.89
N ASN A 144 -5.52 12.85 5.46
CA ASN A 144 -6.72 13.23 4.69
C ASN A 144 -6.42 13.94 3.35
N MET A 145 -5.23 13.77 2.79
CA MET A 145 -4.87 14.38 1.50
C MET A 145 -5.39 13.55 0.34
N TRP A 146 -5.91 14.26 -0.68
CA TRP A 146 -6.28 13.69 -1.98
C TRP A 146 -5.20 14.00 -3.00
N VAL A 147 -4.56 12.96 -3.57
CA VAL A 147 -3.43 13.08 -4.49
C VAL A 147 -3.72 12.34 -5.79
N THR A 148 -3.69 13.07 -6.90
CA THR A 148 -3.91 12.52 -8.25
C THR A 148 -2.86 12.98 -9.25
N ASP A 149 -1.78 13.59 -8.77
CA ASP A 149 -0.70 14.14 -9.58
C ASP A 149 0.65 13.71 -8.99
N ASP A 150 1.70 13.71 -9.82
CA ASP A 150 3.04 13.39 -9.39
C ASP A 150 3.56 14.36 -8.34
N MET A 151 4.34 13.85 -7.39
CA MET A 151 5.05 14.67 -6.41
C MET A 151 6.56 14.55 -6.63
N GLN A 152 7.24 15.70 -6.77
CA GLN A 152 8.69 15.75 -6.89
C GLN A 152 9.36 15.24 -5.60
N PRO A 153 10.56 14.65 -5.68
CA PRO A 153 11.28 14.18 -4.50
C PRO A 153 11.42 15.27 -3.41
N GLN A 154 11.45 14.82 -2.15
CA GLN A 154 11.64 15.67 -0.96
C GLN A 154 10.54 16.75 -0.75
N THR A 155 9.38 16.58 -1.36
CA THR A 155 8.26 17.53 -1.22
C THR A 155 7.25 17.05 -0.16
N LYS A 156 6.48 18.02 0.36
CA LYS A 156 5.40 17.75 1.32
C LYS A 156 4.08 18.25 0.77
N LYS A 157 3.06 17.40 0.79
CA LYS A 157 1.67 17.79 0.53
C LYS A 157 0.89 17.65 1.82
N ILE A 158 0.68 18.75 2.51
CA ILE A 158 -0.03 18.84 3.79
C ILE A 158 -1.14 19.87 3.69
N ARG A 159 -2.16 19.74 4.54
CA ARG A 159 -3.18 20.78 4.68
C ARG A 159 -2.49 22.05 5.21
N LYS A 160 -2.72 23.18 4.57
CA LYS A 160 -2.37 24.49 5.14
C LYS A 160 -3.50 24.87 6.07
N ASP A 161 -3.15 25.25 7.29
CA ASP A 161 -4.06 25.83 8.28
C ASP A 161 -4.59 27.17 7.79
#